data_9a328798316d2697b9033f7766474606
#
_entry.id   9a328798316d2697b9033f7766474606
#
_cell.length_a   1.000
_cell.length_b   1.000
_cell.length_c   1.000
_cell.angle_alpha   90.00
_cell.angle_beta   90.00
_cell.angle_gamma   90.00
#
_symmetry.space_group_name_H-M   'P 1'
#
loop_
_entity.id
_entity.type
_entity.pdbx_description
1 polymer ?
#
loop_
_entity_poly.entity_id
_entity_poly.type
_entity_poly.pdbx_seq_one_letter_code
_entity_poly.pdbx_strand_id
1 'polypeptide(L)'
;MNRFLSKLLLWNIDAGDVIPTIQLQKERDKNSRVSADYLFRCIASALLATLGLIGNSTAVVIAAMIIAPLMDPLLGLAVAISNGKARSALRSLISFLIGSAFVFFSAYLLSSLVHVNAMGSEIFSRTSPSLIDLFIALIGGSVAAYITTRSNISNAIAGVAIAVALVPPLCVGGIGLTLPPELHTRLGSIVSPNTIYEITLGALLLYFCNFVGIVAAALVTYLSQSVGSWKRSFLPLALLILLSILILKPLETSYKKFLVKNHIRRELSLMGAERIQQNEDSSDNPKTGMLKDSQFRTTSIKVRMDDKERAEVRIVLSAPDGQLTQDKAEIAGLRLSKSLESLGITTSKFHFRVIPVKVLNYQR
;
A
#
# COMPACT_ATOMS: atom_id res chain seq x y z
N MET A 1 14.75 33.98 -13.78
CA MET A 1 13.86 32.81 -13.74
C MET A 1 13.28 32.50 -12.33
N ASN A 2 14.01 32.81 -11.22
CA ASN A 2 13.52 32.55 -9.86
C ASN A 2 12.39 33.46 -9.33
N ARG A 3 12.26 34.71 -9.83
CA ARG A 3 11.22 35.65 -9.36
C ARG A 3 9.83 35.41 -10.00
N PHE A 4 9.76 34.78 -11.17
CA PHE A 4 8.51 34.55 -11.89
C PHE A 4 7.79 33.31 -11.34
N LEU A 5 8.50 32.22 -11.07
CA LEU A 5 7.96 31.02 -10.44
C LEU A 5 7.56 31.27 -8.96
N SER A 6 8.28 32.14 -8.24
CA SER A 6 7.91 32.52 -6.89
C SER A 6 6.62 33.34 -6.83
N LYS A 7 6.32 34.15 -7.85
CA LYS A 7 5.06 34.92 -7.91
C LYS A 7 3.86 34.07 -8.32
N LEU A 8 4.04 33.00 -9.06
CA LEU A 8 2.95 32.12 -9.52
C LEU A 8 2.54 31.09 -8.45
N LEU A 9 3.48 30.71 -7.56
CA LEU A 9 3.26 29.77 -6.45
C LEU A 9 3.01 30.49 -5.09
N LEU A 10 3.25 31.79 -5.01
CA LEU A 10 3.00 32.58 -3.82
C LEU A 10 1.53 33.09 -3.83
N TRP A 11 0.63 32.23 -3.50
CA TRP A 11 -0.62 32.60 -2.88
C TRP A 11 -0.29 33.46 -1.64
N ASN A 12 -0.75 34.70 -1.64
CA ASN A 12 -0.59 35.77 -0.66
C ASN A 12 -0.36 35.26 0.78
N ILE A 13 0.90 34.96 1.12
CA ILE A 13 1.27 34.39 2.41
C ILE A 13 1.89 35.54 3.18
N ASP A 14 1.24 35.92 4.28
CA ASP A 14 1.79 36.89 5.21
C ASP A 14 3.21 36.47 5.61
N ALA A 15 4.19 37.32 5.29
CA ALA A 15 5.62 37.03 5.49
C ALA A 15 5.97 36.78 6.98
N GLY A 16 5.06 37.17 7.91
CA GLY A 16 5.22 36.93 9.35
C GLY A 16 5.05 35.49 9.81
N ASP A 17 4.44 34.61 8.99
CA ASP A 17 4.13 33.24 9.40
C ASP A 17 5.19 32.21 9.00
N VAL A 18 6.22 32.62 8.26
CA VAL A 18 7.27 31.69 7.77
C VAL A 18 8.41 31.60 8.76
N ILE A 19 8.69 30.40 9.24
CA ILE A 19 9.83 30.13 10.13
C ILE A 19 11.14 30.35 9.38
N PRO A 20 12.11 31.12 9.94
CA PRO A 20 13.42 31.28 9.32
C PRO A 20 14.12 29.94 9.10
N THR A 21 14.77 29.78 7.94
CA THR A 21 15.43 28.52 7.54
C THR A 21 16.40 27.98 8.60
N ILE A 22 17.13 28.87 9.28
CA ILE A 22 18.09 28.50 10.33
C ILE A 22 17.36 27.90 11.55
N GLN A 23 16.25 28.51 11.95
CA GLN A 23 15.42 28.01 13.05
C GLN A 23 14.78 26.66 12.70
N LEU A 24 14.19 26.56 11.52
CA LEU A 24 13.61 25.30 11.02
C LEU A 24 14.63 24.16 11.02
N GLN A 25 15.85 24.41 10.50
CA GLN A 25 16.93 23.43 10.52
C GLN A 25 17.30 23.01 11.95
N LYS A 26 17.43 23.97 12.87
CA LYS A 26 17.80 23.70 14.27
C LYS A 26 16.73 22.86 14.99
N GLU A 27 15.46 23.16 14.75
CA GLU A 27 14.32 22.40 15.30
C GLU A 27 14.29 20.97 14.75
N ARG A 28 14.45 20.81 13.42
CA ARG A 28 14.50 19.48 12.82
C ARG A 28 15.71 18.68 13.27
N ASP A 29 16.89 19.28 13.38
CA ASP A 29 18.10 18.63 13.91
C ASP A 29 17.92 18.16 15.37
N LYS A 30 17.17 18.92 16.19
CA LYS A 30 16.86 18.55 17.58
C LYS A 30 15.86 17.39 17.61
N ASN A 31 14.77 17.50 16.87
CA ASN A 31 13.68 16.51 16.88
C ASN A 31 14.02 15.19 16.16
N SER A 32 15.01 15.23 15.25
CA SER A 32 15.51 14.05 14.54
C SER A 32 16.51 13.21 15.35
N ARG A 33 16.76 13.51 16.63
CA ARG A 33 17.70 12.74 17.45
C ARG A 33 17.04 11.48 18.01
N VAL A 34 17.78 10.38 17.99
CA VAL A 34 17.38 9.16 18.69
C VAL A 34 17.44 9.43 20.19
N SER A 35 16.31 9.30 20.86
CA SER A 35 16.15 9.43 22.31
C SER A 35 15.36 8.25 22.85
N ALA A 36 15.36 8.04 24.16
CA ALA A 36 14.55 7.00 24.78
C ALA A 36 13.04 7.19 24.48
N ASP A 37 12.57 8.45 24.51
CA ASP A 37 11.19 8.79 24.14
C ASP A 37 10.86 8.49 22.67
N TYR A 38 11.81 8.77 21.77
CA TYR A 38 11.67 8.41 20.35
C TYR A 38 11.52 6.90 20.16
N LEU A 39 12.40 6.11 20.78
CA LEU A 39 12.35 4.65 20.68
C LEU A 39 11.09 4.06 21.34
N PHE A 40 10.71 4.59 22.50
CA PHE A 40 9.46 4.17 23.17
C PHE A 40 8.24 4.37 22.27
N ARG A 41 8.11 5.55 21.63
CA ARG A 41 7.02 5.83 20.70
C ARG A 41 7.06 4.96 19.45
N CYS A 42 8.25 4.63 18.92
CA CYS A 42 8.40 3.68 17.82
C CYS A 42 7.86 2.30 18.20
N ILE A 43 8.27 1.78 19.38
CA ILE A 43 7.83 0.47 19.89
C ILE A 43 6.34 0.48 20.16
N ALA A 44 5.80 1.46 20.88
CA ALA A 44 4.38 1.57 21.18
C ALA A 44 3.52 1.64 19.93
N SER A 45 3.92 2.45 18.96
CA SER A 45 3.26 2.54 17.65
C SER A 45 3.29 1.21 16.90
N ALA A 46 4.43 0.51 16.90
CA ALA A 46 4.56 -0.78 16.24
C ALA A 46 3.67 -1.85 16.86
N LEU A 47 3.60 -1.91 18.19
CA LEU A 47 2.75 -2.85 18.90
C LEU A 47 1.26 -2.60 18.58
N LEU A 48 0.81 -1.35 18.66
CA LEU A 48 -0.56 -0.98 18.33
C LEU A 48 -0.88 -1.25 16.86
N ALA A 49 0.02 -0.87 15.93
CA ALA A 49 -0.17 -1.12 14.50
C ALA A 49 -0.28 -2.62 14.21
N THR A 50 0.59 -3.44 14.82
CA THR A 50 0.58 -4.89 14.64
C THR A 50 -0.71 -5.51 15.15
N LEU A 51 -1.18 -5.12 16.35
CA LEU A 51 -2.47 -5.58 16.89
C LEU A 51 -3.63 -5.12 16.00
N GLY A 52 -3.61 -3.89 15.52
CA GLY A 52 -4.62 -3.38 14.59
C GLY A 52 -4.66 -4.13 13.25
N LEU A 53 -3.49 -4.48 12.70
CA LEU A 53 -3.35 -5.26 11.47
C LEU A 53 -3.86 -6.70 11.65
N ILE A 54 -3.47 -7.37 12.74
CA ILE A 54 -3.91 -8.73 13.08
C ILE A 54 -5.41 -8.75 13.37
N GLY A 55 -5.90 -7.76 14.14
CA GLY A 55 -7.32 -7.60 14.48
C GLY A 55 -8.17 -7.04 13.34
N ASN A 56 -7.57 -6.75 12.16
CA ASN A 56 -8.23 -6.16 10.98
C ASN A 56 -9.01 -4.88 11.31
N SER A 57 -8.46 -4.04 12.20
CA SER A 57 -9.06 -2.79 12.67
C SER A 57 -8.32 -1.57 12.11
N THR A 58 -8.88 -0.95 11.08
CA THR A 58 -8.34 0.29 10.48
C THR A 58 -8.20 1.41 11.50
N ALA A 59 -9.15 1.53 12.45
CA ALA A 59 -9.13 2.58 13.47
C ALA A 59 -7.91 2.48 14.39
N VAL A 60 -7.57 1.26 14.84
CA VAL A 60 -6.39 1.01 15.69
C VAL A 60 -5.09 1.27 14.91
N VAL A 61 -5.06 0.88 13.62
CA VAL A 61 -3.90 1.16 12.75
C VAL A 61 -3.69 2.66 12.59
N ILE A 62 -4.76 3.45 12.38
CA ILE A 62 -4.67 4.92 12.30
C ILE A 62 -4.18 5.52 13.62
N ALA A 63 -4.70 5.08 14.76
CA ALA A 63 -4.24 5.54 16.07
C ALA A 63 -2.74 5.28 16.28
N ALA A 64 -2.25 4.10 15.89
CA ALA A 64 -0.83 3.75 15.95
C ALA A 64 0.05 4.71 15.12
N MET A 65 -0.41 5.09 13.93
CA MET A 65 0.32 5.98 13.03
C MET A 65 0.53 7.38 13.63
N ILE A 66 -0.43 7.87 14.41
CA ILE A 66 -0.35 9.20 15.05
C ILE A 66 0.76 9.23 16.12
N ILE A 67 1.03 8.11 16.77
CA ILE A 67 2.04 8.00 17.83
C ILE A 67 3.45 7.92 17.25
N ALA A 68 3.61 7.40 16.05
CA ALA A 68 4.91 7.12 15.43
C ALA A 68 5.73 8.40 15.18
N PRO A 69 6.96 8.49 15.68
CA PRO A 69 7.79 9.69 15.55
C PRO A 69 8.66 9.72 14.27
N LEU A 70 8.32 8.92 13.24
CA LEU A 70 9.15 8.77 12.02
C LEU A 70 9.15 10.03 11.13
N MET A 71 8.21 10.96 11.33
CA MET A 71 8.13 12.19 10.54
C MET A 71 9.34 13.11 10.74
N ASP A 72 9.74 13.33 12.00
CA ASP A 72 10.77 14.32 12.33
C ASP A 72 12.13 14.02 11.66
N PRO A 73 12.68 12.78 11.74
CA PRO A 73 13.92 12.47 11.05
C PRO A 73 13.76 12.53 9.51
N LEU A 74 12.59 12.24 8.97
CA LEU A 74 12.34 12.24 7.54
C LEU A 74 12.32 13.66 6.96
N LEU A 75 11.59 14.57 7.60
CA LEU A 75 11.60 16.00 7.24
C LEU A 75 12.95 16.65 7.57
N GLY A 76 13.62 16.23 8.66
CA GLY A 76 14.98 16.63 8.99
C GLY A 76 15.98 16.27 7.89
N LEU A 77 15.85 15.08 7.30
CA LEU A 77 16.63 14.66 6.13
C LEU A 77 16.40 15.60 4.94
N ALA A 78 15.13 15.88 4.59
CA ALA A 78 14.80 16.74 3.47
C ALA A 78 15.30 18.19 3.65
N VAL A 79 15.13 18.78 4.86
CA VAL A 79 15.66 20.12 5.18
C VAL A 79 17.20 20.15 5.16
N ALA A 80 17.85 19.12 5.66
CA ALA A 80 19.30 19.04 5.66
C ALA A 80 19.87 18.93 4.22
N ILE A 81 19.22 18.16 3.36
CA ILE A 81 19.55 18.07 1.92
C ILE A 81 19.35 19.43 1.26
N SER A 82 18.21 20.11 1.48
CA SER A 82 17.93 21.42 0.87
C SER A 82 18.98 22.47 1.24
N ASN A 83 19.53 22.39 2.44
CA ASN A 83 20.59 23.28 2.94
C ASN A 83 22.03 22.83 2.62
N GLY A 84 22.20 21.66 2.01
CA GLY A 84 23.51 21.08 1.70
C GLY A 84 24.31 20.64 2.93
N LYS A 85 23.63 20.29 4.05
CA LYS A 85 24.26 19.88 5.31
C LYS A 85 24.36 18.36 5.42
N ALA A 86 25.35 17.76 4.78
CA ALA A 86 25.53 16.32 4.70
C ALA A 86 25.56 15.60 6.07
N ARG A 87 26.22 16.20 7.09
CA ARG A 87 26.26 15.60 8.44
C ARG A 87 24.88 15.54 9.11
N SER A 88 24.05 16.59 8.96
CA SER A 88 22.67 16.59 9.49
C SER A 88 21.81 15.61 8.71
N ALA A 89 21.96 15.54 7.39
CA ALA A 89 21.24 14.59 6.54
C ALA A 89 21.55 13.14 6.95
N LEU A 90 22.84 12.81 7.10
CA LEU A 90 23.25 11.46 7.53
C LEU A 90 22.72 11.13 8.94
N ARG A 91 22.75 12.07 9.88
CA ARG A 91 22.18 11.86 11.22
C ARG A 91 20.69 11.59 11.17
N SER A 92 19.93 12.38 10.42
CA SER A 92 18.49 12.20 10.27
C SER A 92 18.17 10.86 9.58
N LEU A 93 18.93 10.47 8.58
CA LEU A 93 18.79 9.17 7.90
C LEU A 93 19.05 8.00 8.88
N ILE A 94 20.12 8.08 9.67
CA ILE A 94 20.45 7.05 10.68
C ILE A 94 19.33 6.95 11.71
N SER A 95 18.83 8.08 12.22
CA SER A 95 17.71 8.09 13.18
C SER A 95 16.45 7.47 12.60
N PHE A 96 16.14 7.76 11.34
CA PHE A 96 15.02 7.17 10.62
C PHE A 96 15.19 5.65 10.47
N LEU A 97 16.37 5.18 10.08
CA LEU A 97 16.66 3.75 9.92
C LEU A 97 16.60 3.00 11.26
N ILE A 98 17.11 3.61 12.34
CA ILE A 98 17.01 3.03 13.69
C ILE A 98 15.56 2.92 14.11
N GLY A 99 14.75 3.99 13.98
CA GLY A 99 13.31 3.96 14.29
C GLY A 99 12.57 2.91 13.49
N SER A 100 12.86 2.83 12.19
CA SER A 100 12.26 1.81 11.29
C SER A 100 12.64 0.39 11.69
N ALA A 101 13.89 0.15 12.07
CA ALA A 101 14.32 -1.15 12.58
C ALA A 101 13.56 -1.53 13.85
N PHE A 102 13.41 -0.59 14.81
CA PHE A 102 12.64 -0.85 16.03
C PHE A 102 11.16 -1.15 15.73
N VAL A 103 10.54 -0.43 14.80
CA VAL A 103 9.15 -0.71 14.37
C VAL A 103 9.05 -2.11 13.76
N PHE A 104 9.94 -2.45 12.83
CA PHE A 104 9.95 -3.75 12.16
C PHE A 104 10.16 -4.91 13.14
N PHE A 105 11.19 -4.82 14.00
CA PHE A 105 11.49 -5.87 14.97
C PHE A 105 10.44 -6.01 16.06
N SER A 106 9.83 -4.91 16.52
CA SER A 106 8.71 -4.97 17.47
C SER A 106 7.49 -5.67 16.87
N ALA A 107 7.18 -5.39 15.59
CA ALA A 107 6.10 -6.06 14.87
C ALA A 107 6.40 -7.55 14.66
N TYR A 108 7.63 -7.89 14.28
CA TYR A 108 8.08 -9.27 14.17
C TYR A 108 7.95 -10.02 15.51
N LEU A 109 8.46 -9.44 16.60
CA LEU A 109 8.43 -10.06 17.92
C LEU A 109 6.98 -10.29 18.41
N LEU A 110 6.13 -9.25 18.32
CA LEU A 110 4.73 -9.38 18.75
C LEU A 110 3.98 -10.41 17.90
N SER A 111 4.16 -10.38 16.59
CA SER A 111 3.51 -11.32 15.68
C SER A 111 3.95 -12.77 15.92
N SER A 112 5.21 -13.01 16.29
CA SER A 112 5.70 -14.35 16.66
C SER A 112 5.06 -14.88 17.95
N LEU A 113 4.74 -13.99 18.90
CA LEU A 113 4.06 -14.34 20.15
C LEU A 113 2.56 -14.62 19.96
N VAL A 114 1.89 -13.82 19.12
CA VAL A 114 0.43 -13.89 18.92
C VAL A 114 0.01 -15.02 17.98
N HIS A 115 0.91 -15.65 17.24
CA HIS A 115 0.64 -16.70 16.26
C HIS A 115 -0.50 -16.34 15.29
N VAL A 116 -0.15 -15.63 14.23
CA VAL A 116 -1.12 -15.14 13.22
C VAL A 116 -1.65 -16.30 12.38
N ASN A 117 -2.91 -16.68 12.62
CA ASN A 117 -3.56 -17.80 11.92
C ASN A 117 -4.42 -17.39 10.73
N ALA A 118 -4.66 -16.09 10.55
CA ALA A 118 -5.45 -15.55 9.45
C ALA A 118 -4.94 -14.17 9.02
N MET A 119 -5.04 -13.87 7.74
CA MET A 119 -4.65 -12.57 7.19
C MET A 119 -5.89 -11.75 6.85
N GLY A 120 -6.05 -10.61 7.51
CA GLY A 120 -7.11 -9.65 7.25
C GLY A 120 -6.86 -8.80 5.98
N SER A 121 -7.88 -8.08 5.54
CA SER A 121 -7.80 -7.14 4.41
C SER A 121 -6.79 -6.01 4.67
N GLU A 122 -6.60 -5.60 5.91
CA GLU A 122 -5.64 -4.57 6.33
C GLU A 122 -4.19 -4.97 6.04
N ILE A 123 -3.83 -6.26 6.23
CA ILE A 123 -2.51 -6.77 5.88
C ILE A 123 -2.36 -6.84 4.36
N PHE A 124 -3.35 -7.43 3.66
CA PHE A 124 -3.29 -7.60 2.21
C PHE A 124 -3.18 -6.29 1.43
N SER A 125 -3.86 -5.23 1.87
CA SER A 125 -3.82 -3.93 1.21
C SER A 125 -2.41 -3.30 1.20
N ARG A 126 -1.50 -3.77 2.05
CA ARG A 126 -0.14 -3.23 2.21
C ARG A 126 0.96 -4.18 1.73
N THR A 127 0.60 -5.24 1.03
CA THR A 127 1.57 -6.23 0.50
C THR A 127 2.06 -5.91 -0.91
N SER A 128 1.45 -4.95 -1.58
CA SER A 128 1.82 -4.59 -2.95
C SER A 128 1.74 -3.08 -3.15
N PRO A 129 2.84 -2.43 -3.54
CA PRO A 129 2.84 -1.01 -3.83
C PRO A 129 1.98 -0.69 -5.05
N SER A 130 1.31 0.47 -5.03
CA SER A 130 0.52 0.98 -6.13
C SER A 130 0.93 2.42 -6.47
N LEU A 131 0.55 2.89 -7.67
CA LEU A 131 0.73 4.29 -8.04
C LEU A 131 -0.03 5.25 -7.11
N ILE A 132 -1.17 4.79 -6.58
CA ILE A 132 -1.98 5.57 -5.65
C ILE A 132 -1.21 5.82 -4.36
N ASP A 133 -0.51 4.80 -3.83
CA ASP A 133 0.32 4.95 -2.62
C ASP A 133 1.45 5.95 -2.84
N LEU A 134 2.09 5.94 -4.03
CA LEU A 134 3.11 6.93 -4.37
C LEU A 134 2.53 8.35 -4.41
N PHE A 135 1.34 8.56 -5.01
CA PHE A 135 0.68 9.86 -4.99
C PHE A 135 0.32 10.31 -3.57
N ILE A 136 -0.16 9.41 -2.72
CA ILE A 136 -0.42 9.70 -1.31
C ILE A 136 0.88 10.13 -0.61
N ALA A 137 1.99 9.43 -0.86
CA ALA A 137 3.30 9.76 -0.31
C ALA A 137 3.80 11.15 -0.78
N LEU A 138 3.64 11.46 -2.07
CA LEU A 138 4.02 12.76 -2.64
C LEU A 138 3.20 13.90 -2.04
N ILE A 139 1.88 13.76 -1.98
CA ILE A 139 0.99 14.77 -1.41
C ILE A 139 1.27 14.92 0.09
N GLY A 140 1.35 13.80 0.83
CA GLY A 140 1.62 13.81 2.26
C GLY A 140 2.98 14.47 2.60
N GLY A 141 4.03 14.15 1.84
CA GLY A 141 5.35 14.77 1.98
C GLY A 141 5.34 16.27 1.70
N SER A 142 4.62 16.70 0.65
CA SER A 142 4.48 18.12 0.30
C SER A 142 3.74 18.89 1.39
N VAL A 143 2.59 18.38 1.85
CA VAL A 143 1.76 18.99 2.89
C VAL A 143 2.54 19.08 4.20
N ALA A 144 3.22 18.02 4.60
CA ALA A 144 4.00 17.99 5.84
C ALA A 144 5.17 18.99 5.79
N ALA A 145 5.90 19.07 4.68
CA ALA A 145 6.96 20.06 4.51
C ALA A 145 6.42 21.48 4.54
N TYR A 146 5.27 21.72 3.91
CA TYR A 146 4.61 23.04 3.92
C TYR A 146 4.22 23.45 5.34
N ILE A 147 3.54 22.59 6.08
CA ILE A 147 3.08 22.84 7.45
C ILE A 147 4.27 23.20 8.36
N THR A 148 5.38 22.46 8.25
CA THR A 148 6.54 22.67 9.12
C THR A 148 7.30 23.97 8.85
N THR A 149 7.03 24.66 7.75
CA THR A 149 7.55 26.01 7.49
C THR A 149 6.70 27.12 8.11
N ARG A 150 5.57 26.79 8.77
CA ARG A 150 4.61 27.74 9.32
C ARG A 150 4.61 27.69 10.85
N SER A 151 4.69 28.88 11.48
CA SER A 151 4.67 29.00 12.93
C SER A 151 3.29 28.73 13.53
N ASN A 152 2.20 28.98 12.78
CA ASN A 152 0.83 28.94 13.26
C ASN A 152 0.14 27.60 13.09
N ILE A 153 0.80 26.61 12.47
CA ILE A 153 0.22 25.30 12.22
C ILE A 153 0.92 24.23 13.07
N SER A 154 0.11 23.41 13.74
CA SER A 154 0.66 22.34 14.59
C SER A 154 1.40 21.28 13.76
N ASN A 155 2.63 20.99 14.18
CA ASN A 155 3.45 19.93 13.59
C ASN A 155 2.81 18.53 13.72
N ALA A 156 1.86 18.35 14.63
CA ALA A 156 1.15 17.08 14.80
C ALA A 156 0.36 16.68 13.54
N ILE A 157 -0.23 17.66 12.81
CA ILE A 157 -0.97 17.41 11.57
C ILE A 157 -0.03 16.89 10.47
N ALA A 158 1.18 17.45 10.37
CA ALA A 158 2.21 16.97 9.44
C ALA A 158 2.61 15.53 9.74
N GLY A 159 2.68 15.16 11.04
CA GLY A 159 2.99 13.81 11.50
C GLY A 159 2.02 12.76 10.98
N VAL A 160 0.73 13.06 11.06
CA VAL A 160 -0.34 12.15 10.61
C VAL A 160 -0.20 11.87 9.10
N ALA A 161 0.00 12.89 8.27
CA ALA A 161 0.08 12.75 6.82
C ALA A 161 1.21 11.81 6.35
N ILE A 162 2.34 11.79 7.05
CA ILE A 162 3.49 10.93 6.73
C ILE A 162 3.37 9.54 7.37
N ALA A 163 2.93 9.46 8.62
CA ALA A 163 2.87 8.21 9.36
C ALA A 163 1.92 7.18 8.71
N VAL A 164 0.84 7.65 8.06
CA VAL A 164 -0.10 6.81 7.30
C VAL A 164 0.60 5.95 6.25
N ALA A 165 1.67 6.44 5.66
CA ALA A 165 2.34 5.77 4.56
C ALA A 165 3.48 4.83 4.99
N LEU A 166 4.03 4.95 6.21
CA LEU A 166 5.29 4.30 6.59
C LEU A 166 5.14 3.17 7.61
N VAL A 167 4.41 3.39 8.71
CA VAL A 167 4.36 2.44 9.83
C VAL A 167 3.67 1.12 9.45
N PRO A 168 2.49 1.11 8.83
CA PRO A 168 1.80 -0.15 8.53
C PRO A 168 2.53 -1.06 7.56
N PRO A 169 3.12 -0.58 6.44
CA PRO A 169 3.91 -1.45 5.58
C PRO A 169 5.09 -2.08 6.30
N LEU A 170 5.73 -1.34 7.19
CA LEU A 170 6.86 -1.83 7.96
C LEU A 170 6.44 -2.94 8.94
N CYS A 171 5.30 -2.75 9.62
CA CYS A 171 4.71 -3.77 10.49
C CYS A 171 4.27 -5.02 9.68
N VAL A 172 3.66 -4.84 8.50
CA VAL A 172 3.30 -5.96 7.61
C VAL A 172 4.55 -6.73 7.17
N GLY A 173 5.66 -6.03 6.92
CA GLY A 173 6.95 -6.66 6.64
C GLY A 173 7.41 -7.57 7.80
N GLY A 174 7.30 -7.12 9.04
CA GLY A 174 7.62 -7.91 10.24
C GLY A 174 6.67 -9.09 10.44
N ILE A 175 5.35 -8.86 10.30
CA ILE A 175 4.33 -9.93 10.39
C ILE A 175 4.57 -10.99 9.32
N GLY A 176 4.92 -10.59 8.10
CA GLY A 176 5.15 -11.50 6.97
C GLY A 176 6.18 -12.59 7.25
N LEU A 177 7.22 -12.27 8.06
CA LEU A 177 8.26 -13.25 8.43
C LEU A 177 7.79 -14.30 9.44
N THR A 178 6.69 -14.06 10.16
CA THR A 178 6.18 -14.97 11.21
C THR A 178 5.04 -15.87 10.75
N LEU A 179 4.58 -15.68 9.51
CA LEU A 179 3.46 -16.46 8.97
C LEU A 179 3.81 -17.93 8.83
N PRO A 180 3.02 -18.85 9.38
CA PRO A 180 3.31 -20.28 9.30
C PRO A 180 3.16 -20.81 7.86
N PRO A 181 4.01 -21.75 7.44
CA PRO A 181 3.90 -22.38 6.11
C PRO A 181 2.53 -23.03 5.85
N GLU A 182 1.86 -23.49 6.90
CA GLU A 182 0.55 -24.14 6.85
C GLU A 182 -0.61 -23.18 6.51
N LEU A 183 -0.42 -21.87 6.69
CA LEU A 183 -1.37 -20.86 6.23
C LEU A 183 -1.57 -20.92 4.72
N HIS A 184 -0.58 -21.42 4.00
CA HIS A 184 -0.63 -21.67 2.56
C HIS A 184 -1.64 -22.74 2.16
N THR A 185 -1.80 -23.77 2.99
CA THR A 185 -2.76 -24.86 2.75
C THR A 185 -4.19 -24.48 3.12
N ARG A 186 -4.40 -23.67 4.15
CA ARG A 186 -5.74 -23.19 4.55
C ARG A 186 -6.34 -22.16 3.58
N LEU A 187 -5.52 -21.34 2.96
CA LEU A 187 -5.94 -20.42 1.88
C LEU A 187 -6.08 -21.13 0.52
N GLY A 188 -6.00 -22.48 0.54
CA GLY A 188 -6.20 -23.37 -0.62
C GLY A 188 -5.26 -23.05 -1.75
N SER A 189 -4.08 -23.70 -1.84
CA SER A 189 -3.11 -23.67 -2.96
C SER A 189 -2.98 -22.37 -3.80
N ILE A 190 -3.53 -21.29 -3.28
CA ILE A 190 -3.56 -19.97 -3.90
C ILE A 190 -2.24 -19.24 -3.62
N VAL A 191 -1.51 -19.73 -2.62
CA VAL A 191 -0.30 -19.11 -2.11
C VAL A 191 0.88 -20.00 -2.45
N SER A 192 1.76 -19.52 -3.32
CA SER A 192 3.04 -20.17 -3.69
C SER A 192 3.91 -20.36 -2.43
N PRO A 193 4.82 -21.36 -2.36
CA PRO A 193 5.78 -21.50 -1.25
C PRO A 193 6.61 -20.24 -0.97
N ASN A 194 6.74 -19.35 -1.96
CA ASN A 194 7.49 -18.11 -1.86
C ASN A 194 6.65 -16.94 -1.29
N THR A 195 5.40 -17.15 -0.86
CA THR A 195 4.48 -16.06 -0.52
C THR A 195 4.88 -15.31 0.73
N ILE A 196 5.55 -15.94 1.69
CA ILE A 196 6.09 -15.25 2.87
C ILE A 196 7.06 -14.16 2.43
N TYR A 197 8.00 -14.50 1.53
CA TYR A 197 8.95 -13.54 0.97
C TYR A 197 8.23 -12.48 0.11
N GLU A 198 7.22 -12.86 -0.66
CA GLU A 198 6.44 -11.93 -1.48
C GLU A 198 5.69 -10.91 -0.62
N ILE A 199 5.08 -11.32 0.50
CA ILE A 199 4.39 -10.42 1.42
C ILE A 199 5.37 -9.45 2.08
N THR A 200 6.44 -9.99 2.67
CA THR A 200 7.46 -9.18 3.34
C THR A 200 8.14 -8.24 2.35
N LEU A 201 8.58 -8.75 1.21
CA LEU A 201 9.26 -7.96 0.19
C LEU A 201 8.34 -6.89 -0.41
N GLY A 202 7.08 -7.24 -0.68
CA GLY A 202 6.09 -6.29 -1.19
C GLY A 202 5.80 -5.16 -0.21
N ALA A 203 5.66 -5.47 1.07
CA ALA A 203 5.46 -4.48 2.12
C ALA A 203 6.69 -3.58 2.31
N LEU A 204 7.91 -4.14 2.29
CA LEU A 204 9.15 -3.36 2.37
C LEU A 204 9.36 -2.51 1.12
N LEU A 205 8.98 -3.00 -0.06
CA LEU A 205 9.03 -2.21 -1.29
C LEU A 205 8.05 -1.02 -1.23
N LEU A 206 6.83 -1.23 -0.70
CA LEU A 206 5.86 -0.16 -0.47
C LEU A 206 6.41 0.87 0.53
N TYR A 207 6.98 0.43 1.64
CA TYR A 207 7.62 1.31 2.61
C TYR A 207 8.73 2.16 1.96
N PHE A 208 9.60 1.54 1.18
CA PHE A 208 10.71 2.23 0.52
C PHE A 208 10.23 3.21 -0.56
N CYS A 209 9.20 2.83 -1.33
CA CYS A 209 8.56 3.71 -2.31
C CYS A 209 7.99 4.97 -1.64
N ASN A 210 7.28 4.80 -0.52
CA ASN A 210 6.72 5.90 0.24
C ASN A 210 7.81 6.78 0.87
N PHE A 211 8.88 6.18 1.42
CA PHE A 211 10.04 6.91 1.93
C PHE A 211 10.62 7.85 0.86
N VAL A 212 10.95 7.30 -0.31
CA VAL A 212 11.52 8.09 -1.43
C VAL A 212 10.56 9.17 -1.91
N GLY A 213 9.27 8.83 -2.06
CA GLY A 213 8.23 9.77 -2.49
C GLY A 213 8.06 10.94 -1.51
N ILE A 214 7.99 10.65 -0.21
CA ILE A 214 7.84 11.68 0.84
C ILE A 214 9.08 12.61 0.87
N VAL A 215 10.29 12.05 0.87
CA VAL A 215 11.52 12.85 0.92
C VAL A 215 11.67 13.72 -0.31
N ALA A 216 11.40 13.17 -1.51
CA ALA A 216 11.48 13.92 -2.76
C ALA A 216 10.46 15.08 -2.78
N ALA A 217 9.22 14.81 -2.41
CA ALA A 217 8.15 15.82 -2.37
C ALA A 217 8.43 16.91 -1.31
N ALA A 218 8.87 16.50 -0.11
CA ALA A 218 9.26 17.44 0.93
C ALA A 218 10.43 18.32 0.50
N LEU A 219 11.45 17.75 -0.16
CA LEU A 219 12.59 18.49 -0.67
C LEU A 219 12.17 19.52 -1.73
N VAL A 220 11.33 19.14 -2.70
CA VAL A 220 10.80 20.07 -3.71
C VAL A 220 10.01 21.19 -3.05
N THR A 221 9.17 20.87 -2.05
CA THR A 221 8.37 21.86 -1.32
C THR A 221 9.26 22.84 -0.54
N TYR A 222 10.30 22.38 0.17
CA TYR A 222 11.24 23.26 0.85
C TYR A 222 11.97 24.17 -0.14
N LEU A 223 12.43 23.63 -1.28
CA LEU A 223 13.10 24.43 -2.30
C LEU A 223 12.18 25.48 -2.95
N SER A 224 10.89 25.14 -3.16
CA SER A 224 9.90 26.11 -3.69
C SER A 224 9.63 27.25 -2.71
N GLN A 225 9.71 26.99 -1.40
CA GLN A 225 9.56 27.98 -0.34
C GLN A 225 10.88 28.70 0.00
N SER A 226 11.90 28.58 -0.84
CA SER A 226 13.23 29.19 -0.61
C SER A 226 13.95 28.69 0.65
N VAL A 227 13.57 27.54 1.18
CA VAL A 227 14.29 26.86 2.24
C VAL A 227 15.43 26.05 1.61
N GLY A 228 16.62 26.67 1.52
CA GLY A 228 17.78 26.03 0.93
C GLY A 228 18.16 26.51 -0.47
N SER A 229 18.97 25.73 -1.19
CA SER A 229 19.53 26.11 -2.49
C SER A 229 19.34 25.01 -3.54
N TRP A 230 18.71 25.33 -4.65
CA TRP A 230 18.53 24.42 -5.79
C TRP A 230 19.85 23.83 -6.30
N LYS A 231 20.92 24.66 -6.34
CA LYS A 231 22.24 24.22 -6.84
C LYS A 231 22.83 23.08 -5.99
N ARG A 232 22.68 23.15 -4.66
CA ARG A 232 23.22 22.14 -3.72
C ARG A 232 22.32 20.89 -3.64
N SER A 233 21.04 21.05 -3.89
CA SER A 233 20.03 19.97 -3.79
C SER A 233 19.83 19.23 -5.10
N PHE A 234 20.37 19.72 -6.20
CA PHE A 234 20.14 19.13 -7.51
C PHE A 234 20.57 17.66 -7.58
N LEU A 235 21.78 17.34 -7.12
CA LEU A 235 22.29 15.97 -7.17
C LEU A 235 21.48 15.00 -6.29
N PRO A 236 21.21 15.29 -5.00
CA PRO A 236 20.36 14.42 -4.19
C PRO A 236 18.94 14.31 -4.74
N LEU A 237 18.36 15.40 -5.26
CA LEU A 237 17.03 15.37 -5.87
C LEU A 237 17.00 14.50 -7.13
N ALA A 238 18.01 14.64 -8.01
CA ALA A 238 18.15 13.80 -9.19
C ALA A 238 18.30 12.32 -8.83
N LEU A 239 19.06 12.02 -7.77
CA LEU A 239 19.21 10.65 -7.25
C LEU A 239 17.86 10.10 -6.73
N LEU A 240 17.10 10.89 -5.97
CA LEU A 240 15.76 10.49 -5.49
C LEU A 240 14.77 10.28 -6.64
N ILE A 241 14.80 11.14 -7.67
CA ILE A 241 13.97 10.98 -8.87
C ILE A 241 14.38 9.70 -9.62
N LEU A 242 15.68 9.48 -9.82
CA LEU A 242 16.19 8.26 -10.46
C LEU A 242 15.76 7.01 -9.68
N LEU A 243 15.86 7.04 -8.37
CA LEU A 243 15.44 5.97 -7.49
C LEU A 243 13.91 5.74 -7.59
N SER A 244 13.11 6.81 -7.65
CA SER A 244 11.66 6.74 -7.87
C SER A 244 11.34 6.07 -9.22
N ILE A 245 12.05 6.43 -10.28
CA ILE A 245 11.88 5.82 -11.62
C ILE A 245 12.24 4.33 -11.60
N LEU A 246 13.30 3.95 -10.90
CA LEU A 246 13.71 2.55 -10.77
C LEU A 246 12.62 1.71 -10.07
N ILE A 247 11.92 2.30 -9.09
CA ILE A 247 10.82 1.68 -8.38
C ILE A 247 9.54 1.63 -9.23
N LEU A 248 9.39 2.53 -10.22
CA LEU A 248 8.19 2.56 -11.08
C LEU A 248 7.98 1.27 -11.88
N LYS A 249 9.04 0.60 -12.34
CA LYS A 249 8.91 -0.67 -13.09
C LYS A 249 8.15 -1.76 -12.31
N PRO A 250 8.53 -2.12 -11.08
CA PRO A 250 7.74 -3.05 -10.28
C PRO A 250 6.34 -2.52 -9.93
N LEU A 251 6.16 -1.18 -9.80
CA LEU A 251 4.85 -0.58 -9.59
C LEU A 251 3.93 -0.73 -10.80
N GLU A 252 4.44 -0.49 -12.00
CA GLU A 252 3.67 -0.64 -13.25
C GLU A 252 3.13 -2.07 -13.40
N THR A 253 3.98 -3.07 -13.15
CA THR A 253 3.57 -4.46 -13.17
C THR A 253 2.49 -4.75 -12.11
N SER A 254 2.62 -4.20 -10.93
CA SER A 254 1.62 -4.32 -9.85
C SER A 254 0.31 -3.63 -10.21
N TYR A 255 0.37 -2.46 -10.83
CA TYR A 255 -0.80 -1.72 -11.31
C TYR A 255 -1.55 -2.47 -12.42
N LYS A 256 -0.82 -3.01 -13.42
CA LYS A 256 -1.42 -3.88 -14.46
C LYS A 256 -2.11 -5.11 -13.84
N LYS A 257 -1.46 -5.78 -12.89
CA LYS A 257 -2.08 -6.90 -12.14
C LYS A 257 -3.34 -6.49 -11.40
N PHE A 258 -3.35 -5.32 -10.77
CA PHE A 258 -4.51 -4.79 -10.05
C PHE A 258 -5.67 -4.47 -11.00
N LEU A 259 -5.41 -3.81 -12.14
CA LEU A 259 -6.41 -3.53 -13.16
C LEU A 259 -7.05 -4.81 -13.67
N VAL A 260 -6.24 -5.79 -14.07
CA VAL A 260 -6.70 -7.10 -14.54
C VAL A 260 -7.57 -7.77 -13.48
N LYS A 261 -7.13 -7.80 -12.23
CA LYS A 261 -7.86 -8.42 -11.12
C LYS A 261 -9.22 -7.76 -10.87
N ASN A 262 -9.27 -6.43 -10.87
CA ASN A 262 -10.51 -5.70 -10.64
C ASN A 262 -11.48 -5.84 -11.83
N HIS A 263 -10.95 -5.79 -13.04
CA HIS A 263 -11.74 -5.98 -14.26
C HIS A 263 -12.37 -7.37 -14.30
N ILE A 264 -11.59 -8.42 -14.07
CA ILE A 264 -12.08 -9.79 -13.98
C ILE A 264 -13.14 -9.95 -12.89
N ARG A 265 -12.92 -9.33 -11.70
CA ARG A 265 -13.90 -9.38 -10.61
C ARG A 265 -15.22 -8.74 -11.02
N ARG A 266 -15.18 -7.61 -11.71
CA ARG A 266 -16.36 -6.91 -12.23
C ARG A 266 -17.08 -7.76 -13.26
N GLU A 267 -16.38 -8.30 -14.25
CA GLU A 267 -16.95 -9.17 -15.30
C GLU A 267 -17.59 -10.43 -14.72
N LEU A 268 -16.92 -11.10 -13.77
CA LEU A 268 -17.49 -12.27 -13.09
C LEU A 268 -18.74 -11.91 -12.28
N SER A 269 -18.81 -10.72 -11.68
CA SER A 269 -20.01 -10.27 -10.97
C SER A 269 -21.16 -9.97 -11.93
N LEU A 270 -20.89 -9.41 -13.11
CA LEU A 270 -21.88 -9.17 -14.15
C LEU A 270 -22.40 -10.49 -14.73
N MET A 271 -21.54 -11.46 -15.03
CA MET A 271 -21.93 -12.79 -15.48
C MET A 271 -22.83 -13.53 -14.45
N GLY A 272 -22.59 -13.29 -13.14
CA GLY A 272 -23.45 -13.77 -12.07
C GLY A 272 -24.82 -13.09 -12.05
N ALA A 273 -24.87 -11.78 -12.25
CA ALA A 273 -26.10 -11.00 -12.28
C ALA A 273 -26.98 -11.27 -13.51
N GLU A 274 -26.38 -11.37 -14.71
CA GLU A 274 -27.10 -11.71 -15.96
C GLU A 274 -27.82 -13.07 -15.85
N ARG A 275 -27.26 -14.05 -15.15
CA ARG A 275 -27.89 -15.33 -14.89
C ARG A 275 -29.10 -15.28 -13.96
N ILE A 276 -29.09 -14.36 -13.01
CA ILE A 276 -30.22 -14.16 -12.08
C ILE A 276 -31.40 -13.62 -12.88
N GLN A 277 -31.19 -12.66 -13.78
CA GLN A 277 -32.25 -12.11 -14.64
C GLN A 277 -32.80 -13.12 -15.66
N GLN A 278 -31.95 -13.92 -16.33
CA GLN A 278 -32.41 -14.96 -17.26
C GLN A 278 -33.20 -16.08 -16.58
N ASN A 279 -32.96 -16.35 -15.30
CA ASN A 279 -33.74 -17.32 -14.53
C ASN A 279 -35.07 -16.75 -14.01
N GLU A 280 -35.20 -15.43 -13.87
CA GLU A 280 -36.48 -14.78 -13.53
C GLU A 280 -37.42 -14.70 -14.73
N ASP A 281 -36.90 -14.48 -15.95
CA ASP A 281 -37.72 -14.44 -17.19
C ASP A 281 -38.19 -15.82 -17.66
N SER A 282 -37.61 -16.92 -17.13
CA SER A 282 -37.97 -18.30 -17.53
C SER A 282 -38.87 -19.03 -16.53
N SER A 283 -39.42 -18.40 -15.52
CA SER A 283 -40.22 -19.04 -14.48
C SER A 283 -41.73 -18.97 -14.75
N ASP A 284 -42.16 -19.72 -15.76
CA ASP A 284 -43.59 -20.01 -15.95
C ASP A 284 -43.98 -21.42 -15.45
N ASN A 285 -43.39 -21.88 -14.33
CA ASN A 285 -43.78 -23.11 -13.67
C ASN A 285 -43.61 -23.10 -12.15
N PRO A 286 -44.72 -23.01 -11.35
CA PRO A 286 -44.64 -22.78 -9.90
C PRO A 286 -44.42 -24.04 -9.05
N LYS A 287 -43.79 -25.11 -9.56
CA LYS A 287 -43.64 -26.38 -8.82
C LYS A 287 -42.21 -26.80 -8.45
N THR A 288 -41.24 -25.91 -8.49
CA THR A 288 -39.89 -26.25 -7.99
C THR A 288 -39.33 -25.10 -7.14
N GLY A 289 -40.06 -24.84 -6.06
CA GLY A 289 -39.55 -24.01 -4.99
C GLY A 289 -38.54 -24.78 -4.18
N MET A 290 -37.26 -24.74 -4.55
CA MET A 290 -36.08 -25.00 -3.73
C MET A 290 -34.90 -25.05 -4.67
N LEU A 291 -34.20 -23.93 -4.78
CA LEU A 291 -32.81 -23.71 -5.15
C LEU A 291 -32.63 -22.30 -5.71
N LYS A 292 -32.98 -21.31 -4.88
CA LYS A 292 -32.82 -19.89 -5.17
C LYS A 292 -31.41 -19.38 -4.90
N ASP A 293 -30.39 -20.24 -4.88
CA ASP A 293 -29.01 -19.83 -4.54
C ASP A 293 -27.96 -20.65 -5.30
N SER A 294 -27.92 -20.52 -6.62
CA SER A 294 -26.76 -20.99 -7.39
C SER A 294 -25.72 -19.87 -7.56
N GLN A 295 -25.29 -19.30 -6.44
CA GLN A 295 -24.21 -18.29 -6.44
C GLN A 295 -22.86 -18.98 -6.47
N PHE A 296 -22.16 -18.97 -7.62
CA PHE A 296 -20.72 -19.21 -7.56
C PHE A 296 -20.04 -18.01 -6.92
N ARG A 297 -19.29 -18.25 -5.89
CA ARG A 297 -18.54 -17.22 -5.18
C ARG A 297 -17.10 -17.20 -5.68
N THR A 298 -16.65 -16.06 -6.15
CA THR A 298 -15.24 -15.89 -6.50
C THR A 298 -14.42 -15.89 -5.23
N THR A 299 -13.65 -16.95 -5.01
CA THR A 299 -12.82 -17.11 -3.82
C THR A 299 -11.49 -16.39 -3.98
N SER A 300 -10.89 -16.47 -5.15
CA SER A 300 -9.61 -15.78 -5.41
C SER A 300 -9.34 -15.62 -6.90
N ILE A 301 -8.66 -14.51 -7.23
CA ILE A 301 -8.14 -14.23 -8.57
C ILE A 301 -6.65 -13.95 -8.42
N LYS A 302 -5.82 -14.76 -9.07
CA LYS A 302 -4.38 -14.53 -9.20
C LYS A 302 -4.03 -14.16 -10.63
N VAL A 303 -3.23 -13.11 -10.76
CA VAL A 303 -2.71 -12.65 -12.04
C VAL A 303 -1.20 -12.70 -11.99
N ARG A 304 -0.59 -13.43 -12.90
CA ARG A 304 0.84 -13.44 -13.13
C ARG A 304 1.13 -12.81 -14.48
N MET A 305 2.04 -11.86 -14.55
CA MET A 305 2.51 -11.30 -15.82
C MET A 305 3.75 -12.05 -16.24
N ASP A 306 3.79 -12.46 -17.51
CA ASP A 306 4.96 -13.07 -18.15
C ASP A 306 5.94 -11.98 -18.61
N ASP A 307 7.19 -12.34 -18.92
CA ASP A 307 8.25 -11.45 -19.42
C ASP A 307 7.84 -10.71 -20.72
N LYS A 308 6.86 -11.24 -21.45
CA LYS A 308 6.24 -10.62 -22.64
C LYS A 308 4.98 -9.81 -22.33
N GLU A 309 4.79 -9.39 -21.09
CA GLU A 309 3.63 -8.61 -20.61
C GLU A 309 2.26 -9.31 -20.84
N ARG A 310 2.22 -10.61 -21.00
CA ARG A 310 0.97 -11.36 -21.11
C ARG A 310 0.49 -11.82 -19.74
N ALA A 311 -0.80 -11.72 -19.51
CA ALA A 311 -1.41 -12.12 -18.24
C ALA A 311 -1.74 -13.62 -18.23
N GLU A 312 -1.20 -14.36 -17.26
CA GLU A 312 -1.69 -15.69 -16.86
C GLU A 312 -2.64 -15.50 -15.67
N VAL A 313 -3.90 -15.89 -15.83
CA VAL A 313 -4.94 -15.66 -14.84
C VAL A 313 -5.40 -16.98 -14.25
N ARG A 314 -5.33 -17.11 -12.92
CA ARG A 314 -5.86 -18.24 -12.16
C ARG A 314 -7.05 -17.78 -11.33
N ILE A 315 -8.21 -18.33 -11.59
CA ILE A 315 -9.46 -18.00 -10.93
C ILE A 315 -9.92 -19.21 -10.12
N VAL A 316 -10.15 -18.99 -8.83
CA VAL A 316 -10.75 -20.01 -7.95
C VAL A 316 -12.18 -19.60 -7.64
N LEU A 317 -13.10 -20.46 -8.02
CA LEU A 317 -14.52 -20.30 -7.80
C LEU A 317 -15.01 -21.36 -6.82
N SER A 318 -15.90 -21.00 -5.92
CA SER A 318 -16.69 -21.98 -5.15
C SER A 318 -18.08 -22.06 -5.75
N ALA A 319 -18.51 -23.25 -6.10
CA ALA A 319 -19.83 -23.51 -6.70
C ALA A 319 -20.39 -24.85 -6.20
N PRO A 320 -21.73 -25.03 -6.15
CA PRO A 320 -22.33 -26.32 -5.91
C PRO A 320 -21.88 -27.34 -6.96
N ASP A 321 -21.83 -28.61 -6.54
CA ASP A 321 -21.30 -29.70 -7.36
C ASP A 321 -22.06 -29.83 -8.67
N GLY A 322 -21.33 -29.95 -9.80
CA GLY A 322 -21.91 -30.12 -11.15
C GLY A 322 -22.40 -28.84 -11.84
N GLN A 323 -22.38 -27.66 -11.22
CA GLN A 323 -22.88 -26.42 -11.85
C GLN A 323 -21.91 -25.77 -12.84
N LEU A 324 -20.61 -25.95 -12.66
CA LEU A 324 -19.58 -25.40 -13.54
C LEU A 324 -18.94 -26.53 -14.34
N THR A 325 -19.39 -26.69 -15.56
CA THR A 325 -18.83 -27.65 -16.53
C THR A 325 -17.64 -27.04 -17.27
N GLN A 326 -16.83 -27.89 -17.91
CA GLN A 326 -15.63 -27.44 -18.65
C GLN A 326 -16.00 -26.45 -19.76
N ASP A 327 -17.12 -26.68 -20.47
CA ASP A 327 -17.61 -25.80 -21.56
C ASP A 327 -17.97 -24.41 -21.04
N LYS A 328 -18.59 -24.32 -19.86
CA LYS A 328 -18.92 -23.03 -19.23
C LYS A 328 -17.68 -22.27 -18.78
N ALA A 329 -16.67 -22.96 -18.32
CA ALA A 329 -15.39 -22.35 -17.97
C ALA A 329 -14.65 -21.82 -19.21
N GLU A 330 -14.74 -22.53 -20.33
CA GLU A 330 -14.16 -22.11 -21.60
C GLU A 330 -14.84 -20.86 -22.16
N ILE A 331 -16.17 -20.82 -22.16
CA ILE A 331 -16.94 -19.64 -22.57
C ILE A 331 -16.62 -18.43 -21.68
N ALA A 332 -16.53 -18.62 -20.37
CA ALA A 332 -16.15 -17.56 -19.44
C ALA A 332 -14.71 -17.07 -19.70
N GLY A 333 -13.79 -17.98 -20.00
CA GLY A 333 -12.41 -17.68 -20.37
C GLY A 333 -12.31 -16.83 -21.63
N LEU A 334 -13.05 -17.21 -22.69
CA LEU A 334 -13.09 -16.47 -23.95
C LEU A 334 -13.68 -15.05 -23.76
N ARG A 335 -14.76 -14.92 -22.98
CA ARG A 335 -15.38 -13.61 -22.69
C ARG A 335 -14.42 -12.71 -21.89
N LEU A 336 -13.75 -13.27 -20.88
CA LEU A 336 -12.76 -12.54 -20.09
C LEU A 336 -11.54 -12.15 -20.94
N SER A 337 -11.05 -13.02 -21.82
CA SER A 337 -9.94 -12.71 -22.74
C SER A 337 -10.27 -11.52 -23.63
N LYS A 338 -11.46 -11.56 -24.28
CA LYS A 338 -11.92 -10.47 -25.16
C LYS A 338 -12.09 -9.15 -24.40
N SER A 339 -12.59 -9.24 -23.17
CA SER A 339 -12.77 -8.06 -22.31
C SER A 339 -11.43 -7.46 -21.83
N LEU A 340 -10.40 -8.28 -21.59
CA LEU A 340 -9.06 -7.82 -21.25
C LEU A 340 -8.29 -7.26 -22.45
N GLU A 341 -8.54 -7.80 -23.64
CA GLU A 341 -7.96 -7.26 -24.89
C GLU A 341 -8.43 -5.81 -25.14
N SER A 342 -9.65 -5.47 -24.76
CA SER A 342 -10.17 -4.08 -24.87
C SER A 342 -9.40 -3.10 -23.98
N LEU A 343 -8.70 -3.60 -22.95
CA LEU A 343 -7.80 -2.83 -22.09
C LEU A 343 -6.34 -2.86 -22.54
N GLY A 344 -6.05 -3.43 -23.72
CA GLY A 344 -4.70 -3.59 -24.24
C GLY A 344 -3.86 -4.66 -23.54
N ILE A 345 -4.50 -5.58 -22.80
CA ILE A 345 -3.83 -6.64 -22.06
C ILE A 345 -4.07 -7.98 -22.76
N THR A 346 -3.01 -8.56 -23.32
CA THR A 346 -3.08 -9.90 -23.90
C THR A 346 -3.02 -10.95 -22.80
N THR A 347 -3.88 -11.96 -22.88
CA THR A 347 -3.90 -13.09 -21.95
C THR A 347 -3.24 -14.30 -22.57
N SER A 348 -2.38 -14.98 -21.81
CA SER A 348 -1.72 -16.20 -22.26
C SER A 348 -2.53 -17.45 -21.91
N LYS A 349 -3.07 -17.53 -20.71
CA LYS A 349 -3.83 -18.69 -20.21
C LYS A 349 -4.79 -18.29 -19.09
N PHE A 350 -5.99 -18.91 -19.09
CA PHE A 350 -6.91 -18.92 -17.95
C PHE A 350 -6.90 -20.31 -17.30
N HIS A 351 -6.78 -20.34 -15.98
CA HIS A 351 -6.92 -21.55 -15.18
C HIS A 351 -8.11 -21.37 -14.24
N PHE A 352 -9.16 -22.11 -14.46
CA PHE A 352 -10.30 -22.17 -13.55
C PHE A 352 -10.15 -23.37 -12.62
N ARG A 353 -10.27 -23.11 -11.32
CA ARG A 353 -10.36 -24.15 -10.29
C ARG A 353 -11.69 -23.99 -9.58
N VAL A 354 -12.48 -25.04 -9.57
CA VAL A 354 -13.78 -25.08 -8.89
C VAL A 354 -13.62 -25.84 -7.59
N ILE A 355 -14.06 -25.24 -6.50
CA ILE A 355 -14.16 -25.89 -5.19
C ILE A 355 -15.63 -26.24 -4.99
N PRO A 356 -15.99 -27.53 -4.94
CA PRO A 356 -17.38 -27.93 -4.69
C PRO A 356 -17.78 -27.58 -3.27
N VAL A 357 -18.92 -26.93 -3.11
CA VAL A 357 -19.50 -26.58 -1.80
C VAL A 357 -20.78 -27.37 -1.60
N LYS A 358 -20.82 -28.20 -0.54
CA LYS A 358 -22.07 -28.79 -0.05
C LYS A 358 -22.75 -27.82 0.90
N VAL A 359 -23.94 -27.37 0.55
CA VAL A 359 -24.80 -26.59 1.47
C VAL A 359 -25.57 -27.58 2.34
N LEU A 360 -25.26 -27.63 3.63
CA LEU A 360 -26.00 -28.41 4.62
C LEU A 360 -27.05 -27.47 5.23
N ASN A 361 -28.32 -27.66 4.87
CA ASN A 361 -29.42 -26.99 5.53
C ASN A 361 -29.74 -27.71 6.83
N TYR A 362 -29.51 -27.06 7.97
CA TYR A 362 -30.00 -27.52 9.28
C TYR A 362 -31.35 -26.85 9.54
N GLN A 363 -32.43 -27.63 9.46
CA GLN A 363 -33.73 -27.25 10.02
C GLN A 363 -33.80 -27.70 11.47
N ARG A 364 -34.11 -26.77 12.34
CA ARG A 364 -34.36 -27.03 13.78
C ARG A 364 -35.83 -27.23 13.98
#